data_1e99aaed255c4918742c5e56fddfbe6d
#
_entry.id   1e99aaed255c4918742c5e56fddfbe6d
#
_cell.length_a   1.000
_cell.length_b   1.000
_cell.length_c   1.000
_cell.angle_alpha   90.00
_cell.angle_beta   90.00
_cell.angle_gamma   90.00
#
_symmetry.space_group_name_H-M   'P 1'
#
loop_
_entity.id
_entity.type
_entity.pdbx_description
1 polymer ?
#
loop_
_entity_poly.entity_id
_entity_poly.type
_entity_poly.pdbx_seq_one_letter_code
_entity_poly.pdbx_strand_id
1 'polypeptide(L)'
;IRPKTGGFFDYHAKYTPGATEEICPAPLDPHETKAVEETAIEVHRLLQCAPLSRTDMFLTPENQLEVLEINTLPGMTSASLVPKAAAADGLSLRELVTELVEGAAPSPPNSIADFAEQASAEG
;
A
#
# COMPACT_ATOMS: atom_id res chain seq x y z
N ILE A 1 7.33 10.69 0.72
CA ILE A 1 8.67 10.49 0.12
C ILE A 1 9.11 11.82 -0.48
N ARG A 2 10.32 12.30 -0.14
CA ARG A 2 10.91 13.52 -0.71
C ARG A 2 12.20 13.18 -1.45
N PRO A 3 12.33 13.50 -2.76
CA PRO A 3 13.60 13.44 -3.46
C PRO A 3 14.58 14.48 -2.87
N LYS A 4 15.84 14.12 -2.62
CA LYS A 4 16.86 15.05 -2.12
C LYS A 4 17.56 15.83 -3.23
N THR A 5 17.49 15.35 -4.46
CA THR A 5 18.13 15.97 -5.62
C THR A 5 17.17 16.01 -6.81
N GLY A 6 16.88 17.22 -7.31
CA GLY A 6 16.06 17.45 -8.50
C GLY A 6 14.58 17.13 -8.27
N GLY A 7 13.67 18.00 -8.59
CA GLY A 7 12.25 17.94 -8.28
C GLY A 7 11.44 16.78 -8.90
N PHE A 8 12.08 15.67 -9.31
CA PHE A 8 11.38 14.53 -9.92
C PHE A 8 11.79 13.23 -9.23
N PHE A 9 10.80 12.39 -8.92
CA PHE A 9 11.00 11.05 -8.38
C PHE A 9 11.27 10.07 -9.54
N ASP A 10 12.50 10.10 -10.06
CA ASP A 10 12.94 9.26 -11.15
C ASP A 10 13.49 7.89 -10.66
N TYR A 11 13.91 7.05 -11.60
CA TYR A 11 14.51 5.75 -11.31
C TYR A 11 15.73 5.85 -10.37
N HIS A 12 16.56 6.88 -10.53
CA HIS A 12 17.72 7.13 -9.66
C HIS A 12 17.30 7.47 -8.23
N ALA A 13 16.28 8.32 -8.07
CA ALA A 13 15.74 8.66 -6.77
C ALA A 13 15.14 7.43 -6.04
N LYS A 14 14.60 6.47 -6.81
CA LYS A 14 13.98 5.25 -6.28
C LYS A 14 14.99 4.20 -5.80
N TYR A 15 16.12 4.06 -6.49
CA TYR A 15 17.06 2.94 -6.26
C TYR A 15 18.43 3.35 -5.72
N THR A 16 18.73 4.64 -5.63
CA THR A 16 20.00 5.11 -5.05
C THR A 16 19.86 5.29 -3.54
N PRO A 17 20.61 4.56 -2.71
CA PRO A 17 20.57 4.72 -1.26
C PRO A 17 20.79 6.18 -0.85
N GLY A 18 19.87 6.74 -0.10
CA GLY A 18 19.94 8.10 0.41
C GLY A 18 19.53 9.21 -0.56
N ALA A 19 19.10 8.88 -1.80
CA ALA A 19 18.61 9.87 -2.77
C ALA A 19 17.19 10.36 -2.44
N THR A 20 16.42 9.59 -1.65
CA THR A 20 15.10 9.95 -1.16
C THR A 20 15.07 9.94 0.36
N GLU A 21 14.22 10.76 0.92
CA GLU A 21 13.87 10.76 2.33
C GLU A 21 12.47 10.19 2.50
N GLU A 22 12.38 9.09 3.24
CA GLU A 22 11.12 8.48 3.65
C GLU A 22 10.75 9.00 5.03
N ILE A 23 9.75 9.85 5.09
CA ILE A 23 9.27 10.46 6.33
C ILE A 23 8.00 9.73 6.75
N CYS A 24 8.02 9.10 7.89
CA CYS A 24 6.86 8.43 8.49
C CYS A 24 6.80 8.73 10.00
N PRO A 25 5.68 9.28 10.51
CA PRO A 25 4.51 9.74 9.76
C PRO A 25 4.82 10.92 8.83
N ALA A 26 4.05 11.07 7.77
CA ALA A 26 4.18 12.21 6.86
C ALA A 26 3.83 13.52 7.60
N PRO A 27 4.53 14.64 7.35
CA PRO A 27 4.25 15.91 7.98
C PRO A 27 3.02 16.60 7.32
N LEU A 28 1.86 16.00 7.52
CA LEU A 28 0.56 16.47 7.06
C LEU A 28 -0.20 17.08 8.23
N ASP A 29 -1.14 17.97 7.94
CA ASP A 29 -2.06 18.42 8.97
C ASP A 29 -3.11 17.31 9.29
N PRO A 30 -3.88 17.44 10.39
CA PRO A 30 -4.85 16.42 10.78
C PRO A 30 -5.95 16.17 9.75
N HIS A 31 -6.35 17.18 8.98
CA HIS A 31 -7.38 17.07 7.95
C HIS A 31 -6.82 16.33 6.72
N GLU A 32 -5.63 16.68 6.30
CA GLU A 32 -4.90 16.01 5.21
C GLU A 32 -4.62 14.54 5.56
N THR A 33 -4.14 14.27 6.77
CA THR A 33 -3.89 12.91 7.27
C THR A 33 -5.15 12.07 7.18
N LYS A 34 -6.26 12.58 7.71
CA LYS A 34 -7.55 11.89 7.68
C LYS A 34 -8.00 11.62 6.24
N ALA A 35 -7.90 12.59 5.34
CA ALA A 35 -8.28 12.42 3.95
C ALA A 35 -7.45 11.33 3.25
N VAL A 36 -6.13 11.28 3.50
CA VAL A 36 -5.23 10.24 2.99
C VAL A 36 -5.62 8.86 3.50
N GLU A 37 -5.88 8.72 4.79
CA GLU A 37 -6.28 7.46 5.43
C GLU A 37 -7.62 6.96 4.90
N GLU A 38 -8.64 7.83 4.85
CA GLU A 38 -9.97 7.49 4.33
C GLU A 38 -9.91 7.06 2.87
N THR A 39 -9.15 7.78 2.04
CA THR A 39 -8.95 7.43 0.62
C THR A 39 -8.28 6.07 0.46
N ALA A 40 -7.23 5.79 1.23
CA ALA A 40 -6.53 4.50 1.18
C ALA A 40 -7.46 3.33 1.56
N ILE A 41 -8.28 3.51 2.61
CA ILE A 41 -9.26 2.51 3.05
C ILE A 41 -10.35 2.32 2.00
N GLU A 42 -10.85 3.41 1.39
CA GLU A 42 -11.87 3.35 0.36
C GLU A 42 -11.37 2.59 -0.88
N VAL A 43 -10.17 2.91 -1.38
CA VAL A 43 -9.56 2.21 -2.52
C VAL A 43 -9.35 0.73 -2.21
N HIS A 44 -8.86 0.40 -1.02
CA HIS A 44 -8.70 -0.99 -0.57
C HIS A 44 -10.02 -1.77 -0.63
N ARG A 45 -11.11 -1.18 -0.11
CA ARG A 45 -12.44 -1.80 -0.08
C ARG A 45 -13.06 -1.90 -1.48
N LEU A 46 -12.95 -0.84 -2.27
CA LEU A 46 -13.51 -0.77 -3.62
C LEU A 46 -12.93 -1.85 -4.54
N LEU A 47 -11.62 -2.10 -4.40
CA LEU A 47 -10.91 -3.13 -5.17
C LEU A 47 -10.92 -4.51 -4.49
N GLN A 48 -11.67 -4.66 -3.39
CA GLN A 48 -11.79 -5.91 -2.64
C GLN A 48 -10.42 -6.52 -2.25
N CYS A 49 -9.47 -5.65 -1.92
CA CYS A 49 -8.15 -6.10 -1.50
C CYS A 49 -8.21 -6.81 -0.14
N ALA A 50 -7.40 -7.84 0.05
CA ALA A 50 -7.26 -8.54 1.33
C ALA A 50 -5.91 -9.29 1.35
N PRO A 51 -5.31 -9.47 2.52
CA PRO A 51 -5.61 -8.83 3.81
C PRO A 51 -5.02 -7.41 3.90
N LEU A 52 -4.05 -7.08 3.05
CA LEU A 52 -3.27 -5.85 3.06
C LEU A 52 -3.14 -5.26 1.67
N SER A 53 -3.09 -3.94 1.60
CA SER A 53 -2.63 -3.21 0.42
C SER A 53 -1.87 -1.95 0.81
N ARG A 54 -1.04 -1.46 -0.09
CA ARG A 54 -0.42 -0.14 -0.01
C ARG A 54 -0.94 0.71 -1.17
N THR A 55 -1.53 1.84 -0.86
CA THR A 55 -1.98 2.80 -1.86
C THR A 55 -0.95 3.92 -1.96
N ASP A 56 -0.40 4.14 -3.15
CA ASP A 56 0.51 5.24 -3.43
C ASP A 56 -0.30 6.40 -4.04
N MET A 57 -0.15 7.61 -3.48
CA MET A 57 -0.92 8.77 -3.88
C MET A 57 -0.12 10.06 -3.77
N PHE A 58 -0.53 11.08 -4.50
CA PHE A 58 -0.04 12.45 -4.36
C PHE A 58 -1.08 13.34 -3.67
N LEU A 59 -0.58 14.22 -2.80
CA LEU A 59 -1.33 15.38 -2.35
C LEU A 59 -0.84 16.59 -3.17
N THR A 60 -1.74 17.17 -3.96
CA THR A 60 -1.42 18.33 -4.79
C THR A 60 -1.34 19.63 -3.96
N PRO A 61 -0.73 20.70 -4.49
CA PRO A 61 -0.73 22.00 -3.81
C PRO A 61 -2.14 22.56 -3.55
N GLU A 62 -3.12 22.11 -4.32
CA GLU A 62 -4.54 22.48 -4.18
C GLU A 62 -5.30 21.58 -3.20
N ASN A 63 -4.58 20.76 -2.40
CA ASN A 63 -5.12 19.78 -1.45
C ASN A 63 -6.03 18.71 -2.10
N GLN A 64 -5.74 18.34 -3.33
CA GLN A 64 -6.41 17.22 -4.00
C GLN A 64 -5.56 15.95 -3.86
N LEU A 65 -6.21 14.83 -3.58
CA LEU A 65 -5.56 13.52 -3.54
C LEU A 65 -5.68 12.83 -4.89
N GLU A 66 -4.54 12.45 -5.46
CA GLU A 66 -4.46 11.68 -6.69
C GLU A 66 -3.89 10.30 -6.40
N VAL A 67 -4.69 9.27 -6.56
CA VAL A 67 -4.27 7.87 -6.40
C VAL A 67 -3.50 7.45 -7.64
N LEU A 68 -2.29 6.93 -7.43
CA LEU A 68 -1.41 6.47 -8.51
C LEU A 68 -1.53 4.97 -8.74
N GLU A 69 -1.35 4.21 -7.68
CA GLU A 69 -1.39 2.76 -7.73
C GLU A 69 -1.80 2.15 -6.39
N ILE A 70 -2.27 0.91 -6.45
CA ILE A 70 -2.43 0.06 -5.29
C ILE A 70 -1.54 -1.17 -5.43
N ASN A 71 -0.83 -1.51 -4.37
CA ASN A 71 0.03 -2.68 -4.31
C ASN A 71 -0.51 -3.67 -3.29
N THR A 72 -0.98 -4.83 -3.75
CA THR A 72 -1.57 -5.89 -2.93
C THR A 72 -0.54 -6.89 -2.40
N LEU A 73 0.72 -6.79 -2.84
CA LEU A 73 1.84 -7.59 -2.34
C LEU A 73 3.05 -6.68 -2.04
N PRO A 74 2.91 -5.74 -1.09
CA PRO A 74 4.00 -4.83 -0.77
C PRO A 74 5.18 -5.56 -0.12
N GLY A 75 6.37 -4.99 -0.27
CA GLY A 75 7.58 -5.53 0.37
C GLY A 75 7.45 -5.57 1.89
N MET A 76 7.96 -6.66 2.49
CA MET A 76 7.88 -6.95 3.93
C MET A 76 9.25 -7.06 4.60
N THR A 77 10.29 -6.45 4.01
CA THR A 77 11.60 -6.35 4.67
C THR A 77 11.62 -5.19 5.66
N SER A 78 12.57 -5.17 6.58
CA SER A 78 12.75 -4.06 7.54
C SER A 78 13.00 -2.70 6.87
N ALA A 79 13.44 -2.71 5.60
CA ALA A 79 13.64 -1.50 4.80
C ALA A 79 12.38 -1.08 4.02
N SER A 80 11.34 -1.92 3.97
CA SER A 80 10.12 -1.67 3.19
C SER A 80 9.19 -0.66 3.87
N LEU A 81 8.39 0.03 3.07
CA LEU A 81 7.50 1.12 3.52
C LEU A 81 6.41 0.63 4.49
N VAL A 82 5.80 -0.53 4.22
CA VAL A 82 4.71 -1.06 5.07
C VAL A 82 5.20 -1.40 6.48
N PRO A 83 6.30 -2.18 6.67
CA PRO A 83 6.86 -2.39 8.01
C PRO A 83 7.30 -1.10 8.71
N LYS A 84 7.81 -0.12 7.98
CA LYS A 84 8.16 1.20 8.56
C LYS A 84 6.93 1.96 9.03
N ALA A 85 5.85 1.96 8.24
CA ALA A 85 4.59 2.58 8.62
C ALA A 85 3.98 1.89 9.85
N ALA A 86 3.93 0.56 9.87
CA ALA A 86 3.47 -0.22 11.01
C ALA A 86 4.27 0.08 12.29
N ALA A 87 5.61 0.17 12.18
CA ALA A 87 6.47 0.52 13.30
C ALA A 87 6.23 1.95 13.82
N ALA A 88 5.94 2.90 12.93
CA ALA A 88 5.58 4.27 13.32
C ALA A 88 4.24 4.34 14.08
N ASP A 89 3.34 3.40 13.80
CA ASP A 89 2.05 3.23 14.49
C ASP A 89 2.15 2.29 15.72
N GLY A 90 3.34 1.84 16.06
CA GLY A 90 3.60 1.03 17.25
C GLY A 90 3.52 -0.49 17.06
N LEU A 91 3.26 -0.98 15.84
CA LEU A 91 3.27 -2.41 15.51
C LEU A 91 4.68 -2.88 15.13
N SER A 92 5.19 -3.90 15.80
CA SER A 92 6.39 -4.57 15.35
C SER A 92 6.14 -5.38 14.07
N LEU A 93 7.19 -5.66 13.30
CA LEU A 93 7.08 -6.51 12.11
C LEU A 93 6.48 -7.88 12.44
N ARG A 94 6.78 -8.43 13.63
CA ARG A 94 6.23 -9.71 14.07
C ARG A 94 4.72 -9.64 14.27
N GLU A 95 4.24 -8.61 14.95
CA GLU A 95 2.81 -8.39 15.17
C GLU A 95 2.08 -8.18 13.86
N LEU A 96 2.61 -7.32 12.98
CA LEU A 96 2.06 -7.13 11.64
C LEU A 96 1.92 -8.44 10.87
N VAL A 97 2.98 -9.27 10.83
CA VAL A 97 2.93 -10.56 10.11
C VAL A 97 1.96 -11.52 10.78
N THR A 98 1.87 -11.52 12.12
CA THR A 98 0.92 -12.36 12.86
C THR A 98 -0.52 -11.99 12.48
N GLU A 99 -0.87 -10.70 12.51
CA GLU A 99 -2.20 -10.23 12.11
C GLU A 99 -2.55 -10.59 10.66
N LEU A 100 -1.56 -10.47 9.75
CA LEU A 100 -1.76 -10.85 8.34
C LEU A 100 -2.04 -12.35 8.17
N VAL A 101 -1.32 -13.20 8.92
CA VAL A 101 -1.51 -14.66 8.86
C VAL A 101 -2.85 -15.06 9.50
N GLU A 102 -3.19 -14.49 10.64
CA GLU A 102 -4.44 -14.78 11.34
C GLU A 102 -5.67 -14.23 10.58
N GLY A 103 -5.51 -13.08 9.90
CA GLY A 103 -6.54 -12.47 9.07
C GLY A 103 -6.62 -13.04 7.66
N ALA A 104 -5.69 -13.91 7.26
CA ALA A 104 -5.73 -14.56 5.96
C ALA A 104 -6.94 -15.50 5.90
N ALA A 105 -7.99 -15.11 5.15
CA ALA A 105 -9.07 -16.03 4.84
C ALA A 105 -8.49 -17.26 4.14
N PRO A 106 -9.00 -18.47 4.41
CA PRO A 106 -8.70 -19.62 3.56
C PRO A 106 -9.01 -19.21 2.13
N SER A 107 -8.05 -19.36 1.23
CA SER A 107 -8.33 -19.13 -0.19
C SER A 107 -9.60 -19.92 -0.54
N PRO A 108 -10.61 -19.30 -1.17
CA PRO A 108 -11.70 -20.07 -1.71
C PRO A 108 -11.08 -21.17 -2.57
N PRO A 109 -11.68 -22.34 -2.68
CA PRO A 109 -11.20 -23.45 -3.51
C PRO A 109 -11.36 -23.07 -4.99
N ASN A 110 -10.65 -22.05 -5.42
CA ASN A 110 -10.58 -21.62 -6.81
C ASN A 110 -9.26 -22.11 -7.36
N SER A 111 -9.29 -23.35 -7.76
CA SER A 111 -8.37 -23.81 -8.78
C SER A 111 -8.73 -23.09 -10.09
N ILE A 112 -7.74 -22.88 -10.95
CA ILE A 112 -7.94 -22.44 -12.35
C ILE A 112 -9.00 -23.33 -13.05
N ALA A 113 -9.24 -24.54 -12.56
CA ALA A 113 -10.30 -25.47 -12.97
C ALA A 113 -11.72 -24.90 -12.80
N ASP A 114 -12.01 -24.17 -11.72
CA ASP A 114 -13.36 -23.62 -11.47
C ASP A 114 -13.70 -22.49 -12.45
N PHE A 115 -12.71 -21.70 -12.86
CA PHE A 115 -12.88 -20.69 -13.92
C PHE A 115 -13.10 -21.32 -15.29
N ALA A 116 -12.42 -22.44 -15.59
CA ALA A 116 -12.61 -23.16 -16.84
C ALA A 116 -13.99 -23.82 -16.94
N GLU A 117 -14.53 -24.30 -15.83
CA GLU A 117 -15.86 -24.90 -15.75
C GLU A 117 -16.99 -23.87 -15.89
N GLN A 118 -16.86 -22.70 -15.28
CA GLN A 118 -17.80 -21.59 -15.44
C GLN A 118 -17.80 -21.04 -16.88
N ALA A 119 -16.63 -20.86 -17.49
CA ALA A 119 -16.51 -20.40 -18.87
C ALA A 119 -17.10 -21.43 -19.89
N SER A 120 -17.13 -22.70 -19.52
CA SER A 120 -17.70 -23.76 -20.37
C SER A 120 -19.22 -23.93 -20.21
N ALA A 121 -19.79 -23.40 -19.14
CA ALA A 121 -21.23 -23.47 -18.85
C ALA A 121 -22.04 -22.32 -19.49
N GLU A 122 -21.37 -21.24 -19.92
CA GLU A 122 -21.98 -20.06 -20.56
C GLU A 122 -21.85 -20.06 -22.11
N GLY A 123 -21.31 -21.09 -22.72
CA GLY A 123 -21.16 -21.30 -24.17
C GLY A 123 -22.09 -22.39 -24.67
#